data_22ac7f05932157e8f87abfadee4f0cb0
#
_entry.id   22ac7f05932157e8f87abfadee4f0cb0
#
_cell.length_a   1.000
_cell.length_b   1.000
_cell.length_c   1.000
_cell.angle_alpha   90.00
_cell.angle_beta   90.00
_cell.angle_gamma   90.00
#
_symmetry.space_group_name_H-M   'P 1'
#
loop_
_entity.id
_entity.type
_entity.pdbx_description
1 polymer ?
#
loop_
_entity_poly.entity_id
_entity_poly.type
_entity_poly.pdbx_seq_one_letter_code
_entity_poly.pdbx_strand_id
1 'polypeptide(L)'
;MQRLVTIDALQAQIARSPGRRAAARLQAIIADGPAPTRSELEDAMLALLKRHGLPRPHINARIGADEVDLWFPDRDLVVELDGWRYHGTAIRHRLDARKQARLEAAGLHVLRADWSQVTDEGAQTAQRLRLVLD
;
A
#
# COMPACT_ATOMS: atom_id res chain seq x y z
N MET A 1 -3.57 4.91 10.02
CA MET A 1 -3.32 5.45 10.11
C MET A 1 -3.26 6.02 10.08
N GLN A 2 -3.10 5.44 9.92
CA GLN A 2 -2.79 5.81 9.86
C GLN A 2 -2.36 6.14 9.73
N ARG A 3 -2.01 5.90 9.55
CA ARG A 3 -1.28 6.11 9.56
C ARG A 3 -0.74 6.61 9.37
N LEU A 4 -0.37 6.55 9.20
CA LEU A 4 0.54 7.01 9.39
C LEU A 4 1.08 7.29 9.75
N VAL A 5 0.92 6.87 8.87
CA VAL A 5 1.72 7.19 9.75
C VAL A 5 2.68 7.79 9.31
N THR A 6 2.56 8.65 8.60
CA THR A 6 3.66 9.48 8.71
C THR A 6 4.66 8.90 9.57
N ILE A 7 5.77 9.48 9.59
CA ILE A 7 6.75 9.07 10.52
C ILE A 7 6.16 9.26 11.87
N ASP A 8 5.48 10.35 12.08
CA ASP A 8 4.84 10.56 13.36
C ASP A 8 3.74 9.57 13.55
N ALA A 9 2.98 9.35 12.51
CA ALA A 9 1.94 8.40 12.59
C ALA A 9 2.53 7.04 12.75
N LEU A 10 3.67 6.82 12.14
CA LEU A 10 4.33 5.59 12.28
C LEU A 10 4.84 5.45 13.66
N GLN A 11 5.42 6.47 14.20
CA GLN A 11 5.87 6.41 15.54
C GLN A 11 4.72 6.22 16.46
N ALA A 12 3.63 6.88 16.20
CA ALA A 12 2.46 6.71 16.99
C ALA A 12 1.94 5.31 16.81
N GLN A 13 1.95 4.87 15.59
CA GLN A 13 1.50 3.59 15.29
C GLN A 13 2.39 2.57 15.88
N ILE A 14 3.64 2.85 15.87
CA ILE A 14 4.58 2.03 16.44
C ILE A 14 4.40 1.97 17.85
N ALA A 15 4.15 3.04 18.45
CA ALA A 15 3.95 3.03 19.85
C ALA A 15 2.80 2.20 20.16
N ARG A 16 2.02 1.95 19.24
CA ARG A 16 0.97 1.15 19.50
C ARG A 16 1.12 -0.17 19.09
N SER A 17 1.77 -0.45 18.42
CA SER A 17 1.74 -1.59 18.00
C SER A 17 2.12 -2.48 18.40
N PRO A 18 2.14 -2.75 17.99
CA PRO A 18 2.57 -3.59 18.18
C PRO A 18 3.07 -3.78 18.31
N GLY A 19 2.74 -3.29 18.21
CA GLY A 19 3.34 -3.27 18.19
C GLY A 19 4.16 -2.91 18.51
N ARG A 20 4.02 -3.09 19.21
CA ARG A 20 5.04 -2.70 19.49
C ARG A 20 5.99 -2.87 18.71
N ARG A 21 5.81 -3.87 18.18
CA ARG A 21 6.83 -4.15 17.30
C ARG A 21 6.81 -3.26 16.10
N ALA A 22 5.65 -3.03 15.58
CA ALA A 22 5.56 -2.14 14.47
C ALA A 22 6.07 -0.79 14.86
N ALA A 23 5.71 -0.35 16.02
CA ALA A 23 6.13 0.91 16.51
C ALA A 23 7.61 0.93 16.69
N ALA A 24 8.15 -0.07 17.32
CA ALA A 24 9.58 -0.13 17.52
C ALA A 24 10.28 -0.20 16.20
N ARG A 25 9.75 -0.96 15.26
CA ARG A 25 10.36 -1.07 13.98
C ARG A 25 10.32 0.23 13.22
N LEU A 26 9.21 0.95 13.33
CA LEU A 26 9.10 2.21 12.66
C LEU A 26 10.05 3.21 13.23
N GLN A 27 10.20 3.19 14.54
CA GLN A 27 11.14 4.08 15.16
C GLN A 27 12.54 3.73 14.75
N ALA A 28 12.85 2.47 14.64
CA ALA A 28 14.15 2.05 14.19
C ALA A 28 14.41 2.52 12.77
N ILE A 29 13.44 2.41 11.91
CA ILE A 29 13.58 2.86 10.56
C ILE A 29 13.80 4.35 10.52
N ILE A 30 13.04 5.08 11.30
CA ILE A 30 13.18 6.51 11.37
C ILE A 30 14.53 6.90 11.90
N ALA A 31 15.00 6.20 12.89
CA ALA A 31 16.26 6.54 13.53
C ALA A 31 17.47 6.07 12.74
N ASP A 32 17.39 4.91 12.19
CA ASP A 32 18.56 4.25 11.65
C ASP A 32 18.65 4.13 10.16
N GLY A 33 17.62 4.39 9.46
CA GLY A 33 17.70 4.15 8.05
C GLY A 33 16.63 4.78 7.22
N PRO A 34 16.77 4.64 5.92
CA PRO A 34 15.79 5.17 4.99
C PRO A 34 14.52 4.34 5.03
N ALA A 35 13.44 4.96 4.59
CA ALA A 35 12.18 4.25 4.44
C ALA A 35 12.34 3.21 3.35
N PRO A 36 11.54 2.16 3.35
CA PRO A 36 11.55 1.18 2.29
C PRO A 36 11.27 1.84 0.95
N THR A 37 11.90 1.34 -0.08
CA THR A 37 11.68 1.85 -1.42
C THR A 37 10.36 1.32 -1.96
N ARG A 38 9.91 1.92 -3.05
CA ARG A 38 8.73 1.43 -3.74
C ARG A 38 8.94 0.00 -4.21
N SER A 39 10.14 -0.30 -4.69
CA SER A 39 10.48 -1.64 -5.15
C SER A 39 10.39 -2.66 -4.02
N GLU A 40 10.87 -2.28 -2.83
CA GLU A 40 10.77 -3.16 -1.68
C GLU A 40 9.33 -3.41 -1.28
N LEU A 41 8.50 -2.37 -1.38
CA LEU A 41 7.09 -2.52 -1.05
C LEU A 41 6.39 -3.41 -2.09
N GLU A 42 6.74 -3.27 -3.36
CA GLU A 42 6.20 -4.14 -4.40
C GLU A 42 6.59 -5.59 -4.13
N ASP A 43 7.85 -5.83 -3.81
CA ASP A 43 8.33 -7.18 -3.53
C ASP A 43 7.62 -7.78 -2.32
N ALA A 44 7.41 -6.98 -1.28
CA ALA A 44 6.72 -7.46 -0.10
C ALA A 44 5.26 -7.80 -0.42
N MET A 45 4.62 -7.00 -1.24
CA MET A 45 3.24 -7.27 -1.63
C MET A 45 3.16 -8.53 -2.49
N LEU A 46 4.08 -8.70 -3.42
CA LEU A 46 4.06 -9.90 -4.26
C LEU A 46 4.30 -11.15 -3.43
N ALA A 47 5.16 -11.07 -2.43
CA ALA A 47 5.40 -12.18 -1.53
C ALA A 47 4.14 -12.49 -0.72
N LEU A 48 3.43 -11.47 -0.30
CA LEU A 48 2.19 -11.64 0.45
C LEU A 48 1.15 -12.34 -0.42
N LEU A 49 1.00 -11.90 -1.66
CA LEU A 49 0.05 -12.51 -2.57
C LEU A 49 0.37 -13.99 -2.79
N LYS A 50 1.62 -14.29 -2.99
CA LYS A 50 2.04 -15.67 -3.20
C LYS A 50 1.80 -16.52 -1.96
N ARG A 51 2.15 -15.98 -0.79
CA ARG A 51 1.99 -16.71 0.47
C ARG A 51 0.53 -17.04 0.76
N HIS A 52 -0.37 -16.18 0.34
CA HIS A 52 -1.79 -16.37 0.60
C HIS A 52 -2.56 -16.97 -0.59
N GLY A 53 -1.85 -17.40 -1.62
CA GLY A 53 -2.48 -18.07 -2.75
C GLY A 53 -3.33 -17.15 -3.62
N LEU A 54 -3.01 -15.86 -3.63
CA LEU A 54 -3.75 -14.90 -4.43
C LEU A 54 -3.11 -14.74 -5.81
N PRO A 55 -3.88 -14.33 -6.81
CA PRO A 55 -3.34 -14.23 -8.16
C PRO A 55 -2.26 -13.18 -8.28
N ARG A 56 -1.43 -13.35 -9.29
CA ARG A 56 -0.36 -12.41 -9.55
C ARG A 56 -0.88 -11.26 -10.40
N PRO A 57 -0.63 -10.02 -10.00
CA PRO A 57 -1.08 -8.87 -10.78
C PRO A 57 -0.09 -8.49 -11.87
N HIS A 58 -0.51 -7.60 -12.75
CA HIS A 58 0.42 -6.91 -13.62
C HIS A 58 1.05 -5.78 -12.80
N ILE A 59 2.35 -5.66 -12.85
CA ILE A 59 3.10 -4.69 -12.07
C ILE A 59 3.41 -3.46 -12.91
N ASN A 60 3.25 -2.30 -12.32
CA ASN A 60 3.54 -1.03 -12.99
C ASN A 60 2.80 -0.95 -14.33
N ALA A 61 1.53 -1.23 -14.28
CA ALA A 61 0.71 -1.29 -15.46
C ALA A 61 0.21 0.09 -15.84
N ARG A 62 -0.05 0.26 -17.12
CA ARG A 62 -0.60 1.51 -17.60
C ARG A 62 -2.06 1.31 -17.93
N ILE A 63 -2.89 2.18 -17.40
CA ILE A 63 -4.32 2.14 -17.66
C ILE A 63 -4.69 3.54 -18.12
N GLY A 64 -4.96 3.68 -19.42
CA GLY A 64 -5.17 5.00 -19.99
C GLY A 64 -3.90 5.84 -19.85
N ALA A 65 -4.02 7.00 -19.27
CA ALA A 65 -2.89 7.88 -19.05
C ALA A 65 -2.21 7.67 -17.71
N ASP A 66 -2.74 6.78 -16.90
CA ASP A 66 -2.25 6.58 -15.54
C ASP A 66 -1.43 5.31 -15.41
N GLU A 67 -0.39 5.37 -14.58
CA GLU A 67 0.38 4.19 -14.24
C GLU A 67 -0.05 3.75 -12.85
N VAL A 68 -0.29 2.46 -12.68
CA VAL A 68 -0.73 1.92 -11.40
C VAL A 68 0.28 0.88 -10.93
N ASP A 69 0.38 0.72 -9.61
CA ASP A 69 1.38 -0.19 -9.07
C ASP A 69 1.05 -1.64 -9.35
N LEU A 70 -0.16 -2.07 -9.06
CA LEU A 70 -0.58 -3.43 -9.31
C LEU A 70 -1.97 -3.43 -9.93
N TRP A 71 -2.16 -4.28 -10.93
CA TRP A 71 -3.45 -4.37 -11.62
C TRP A 71 -3.85 -5.82 -11.78
N PHE A 72 -5.08 -6.13 -11.37
CA PHE A 72 -5.68 -7.45 -11.55
C PHE A 72 -6.83 -7.28 -12.55
N PRO A 73 -6.56 -7.43 -13.85
CA PRO A 73 -7.59 -7.12 -14.86
C PRO A 73 -8.83 -7.97 -14.76
N ASP A 74 -8.68 -9.23 -14.37
CA ASP A 74 -9.84 -10.12 -14.29
C ASP A 74 -10.85 -9.73 -13.24
N ARG A 75 -10.47 -8.87 -12.32
CA ARG A 75 -11.37 -8.43 -11.26
C ARG A 75 -11.50 -6.92 -11.20
N ASP A 76 -11.00 -6.26 -12.23
CA ASP A 76 -11.05 -4.79 -12.29
C ASP A 76 -10.52 -4.16 -11.00
N LEU A 77 -9.44 -4.70 -10.48
CA LEU A 77 -8.85 -4.23 -9.24
C LEU A 77 -7.48 -3.62 -9.46
N VAL A 78 -7.29 -2.44 -8.90
CA VAL A 78 -5.99 -1.79 -8.86
C VAL A 78 -5.58 -1.66 -7.41
N VAL A 79 -4.33 -1.99 -7.11
CA VAL A 79 -3.79 -1.76 -5.78
C VAL A 79 -2.67 -0.75 -5.91
N GLU A 80 -2.78 0.33 -5.18
CA GLU A 80 -1.74 1.35 -5.13
C GLU A 80 -0.96 1.17 -3.85
N LEU A 81 0.35 1.17 -3.96
CA LEU A 81 1.21 0.96 -2.82
C LEU A 81 1.73 2.31 -2.35
N ASP A 82 1.36 2.69 -1.15
CA ASP A 82 1.76 3.97 -0.61
C ASP A 82 3.05 3.80 0.15
N GLY A 83 4.10 4.48 -0.29
CA GLY A 83 5.36 4.44 0.40
C GLY A 83 5.16 5.03 1.78
N TRP A 84 5.83 4.47 2.77
CA TRP A 84 5.62 4.95 4.09
C TRP A 84 6.22 6.33 4.33
N ARG A 85 7.03 6.77 3.41
CA ARG A 85 7.52 8.12 3.48
C ARG A 85 6.64 9.09 2.74
N TYR A 86 5.52 8.64 2.27
CA TYR A 86 4.64 9.49 1.53
C TYR A 86 4.09 10.57 2.44
N HIS A 87 4.40 11.79 2.12
CA HIS A 87 3.87 12.92 2.84
C HIS A 87 3.04 13.69 1.85
N GLY A 88 1.78 13.48 1.83
CA GLY A 88 0.99 14.14 0.85
C GLY A 88 0.97 15.64 1.08
N THR A 89 1.44 16.38 0.11
CA THR A 89 1.18 17.79 0.07
C THR A 89 -0.26 17.93 -0.41
N ALA A 90 -0.85 19.09 -0.27
CA ALA A 90 -2.19 19.31 -0.75
C ALA A 90 -2.30 19.05 -2.25
N ILE A 91 -1.27 19.43 -3.00
CA ILE A 91 -1.26 19.23 -4.44
C ILE A 91 -1.22 17.74 -4.77
N ARG A 92 -0.37 17.02 -4.07
CA ARG A 92 -0.21 15.59 -4.31
C ARG A 92 -1.49 14.83 -3.97
N HIS A 93 -2.14 15.20 -2.88
CA HIS A 93 -3.40 14.58 -2.51
C HIS A 93 -4.46 14.82 -3.58
N ARG A 94 -4.49 16.01 -4.15
CA ARG A 94 -5.45 16.31 -5.21
C ARG A 94 -5.17 15.51 -6.47
N LEU A 95 -3.90 15.34 -6.82
CA LEU A 95 -3.54 14.57 -8.00
C LEU A 95 -3.89 13.09 -7.80
N ASP A 96 -3.64 12.59 -6.59
CA ASP A 96 -3.98 11.20 -6.27
C ASP A 96 -5.49 10.99 -6.29
N ALA A 97 -6.24 11.94 -5.76
CA ALA A 97 -7.69 11.85 -5.76
C ALA A 97 -8.25 11.87 -7.17
N ARG A 98 -7.68 12.69 -8.04
CA ARG A 98 -8.12 12.76 -9.43
C ARG A 98 -7.79 11.47 -10.18
N LYS A 99 -6.61 10.91 -9.92
CA LYS A 99 -6.24 9.66 -10.52
C LYS A 99 -7.20 8.56 -10.09
N GLN A 100 -7.48 8.50 -8.78
CA GLN A 100 -8.41 7.50 -8.28
C GLN A 100 -9.80 7.67 -8.89
N ALA A 101 -10.26 8.91 -9.02
CA ALA A 101 -11.55 9.17 -9.62
C ALA A 101 -11.59 8.69 -11.07
N ARG A 102 -10.50 8.90 -11.83
CA ARG A 102 -10.45 8.43 -13.21
C ARG A 102 -10.49 6.92 -13.28
N LEU A 103 -9.77 6.25 -12.39
CA LEU A 103 -9.75 4.79 -12.38
C LEU A 103 -11.12 4.24 -12.00
N GLU A 104 -11.76 4.84 -11.01
CA GLU A 104 -13.10 4.41 -10.61
C GLU A 104 -14.12 4.67 -11.71
N ALA A 105 -13.99 5.80 -12.40
CA ALA A 105 -14.87 6.09 -13.52
C ALA A 105 -14.71 5.08 -14.66
N ALA A 106 -13.53 4.49 -14.76
CA ALA A 106 -13.27 3.45 -15.74
C ALA A 106 -13.76 2.06 -15.27
N GLY A 107 -14.40 1.99 -14.12
CA GLY A 107 -14.93 0.73 -13.61
C GLY A 107 -13.98 -0.04 -12.74
N LEU A 108 -12.89 0.58 -12.31
CA LEU A 108 -11.91 -0.12 -11.51
C LEU A 108 -12.10 0.13 -10.02
N HIS A 109 -11.85 -0.89 -9.25
CA HIS A 109 -11.85 -0.78 -7.80
C HIS A 109 -10.43 -0.47 -7.38
N VAL A 110 -10.23 0.53 -6.55
CA VAL A 110 -8.89 0.95 -6.14
C VAL A 110 -8.70 0.70 -4.65
N LEU A 111 -7.71 -0.10 -4.32
CA LEU A 111 -7.33 -0.33 -2.94
C LEU A 111 -5.94 0.24 -2.72
N ARG A 112 -5.69 0.69 -1.51
CA ARG A 112 -4.38 1.21 -1.15
C ARG A 112 -3.81 0.40 -0.01
N ALA A 113 -2.52 0.18 -0.04
CA ALA A 113 -1.83 -0.52 1.03
C ALA A 113 -0.49 0.14 1.29
N ASP A 114 -0.15 0.30 2.56
CA ASP A 114 1.13 0.86 2.94
C ASP A 114 2.04 -0.24 3.48
N TRP A 115 3.26 0.13 3.85
CA TRP A 115 4.26 -0.83 4.32
C TRP A 115 3.75 -1.64 5.51
N SER A 116 3.15 -0.98 6.49
CA SER A 116 2.64 -1.68 7.66
C SER A 116 1.57 -2.69 7.31
N GLN A 117 0.67 -2.30 6.42
CA GLN A 117 -0.41 -3.19 6.02
C GLN A 117 0.11 -4.41 5.28
N VAL A 118 1.15 -4.22 4.48
CA VAL A 118 1.70 -5.34 3.71
C VAL A 118 2.54 -6.26 4.60
N THR A 119 3.29 -5.71 5.53
CA THR A 119 4.22 -6.50 6.33
C THR A 119 3.67 -6.92 7.68
N ASP A 120 3.12 -5.98 8.44
CA ASP A 120 2.66 -6.28 9.79
C ASP A 120 1.22 -6.76 9.84
N GLU A 121 0.42 -6.35 8.88
CA GLU A 121 -0.98 -6.71 8.83
C GLU A 121 -1.28 -7.50 7.56
N GLY A 122 -0.35 -8.37 7.20
CA GLY A 122 -0.45 -9.10 5.94
C GLY A 122 -1.69 -9.96 5.82
N ALA A 123 -2.07 -10.64 6.90
CA ALA A 123 -3.24 -11.51 6.85
C ALA A 123 -4.52 -10.70 6.61
N GLN A 124 -4.64 -9.56 7.28
CA GLN A 124 -5.81 -8.70 7.08
C GLN A 124 -5.82 -8.11 5.68
N THR A 125 -4.65 -7.73 5.18
CA THR A 125 -4.53 -7.20 3.84
C THR A 125 -4.91 -8.25 2.81
N ALA A 126 -4.45 -9.48 3.00
CA ALA A 126 -4.81 -10.57 2.12
C ALA A 126 -6.31 -10.82 2.13
N GLN A 127 -6.93 -10.69 3.29
CA GLN A 127 -8.36 -10.89 3.39
C GLN A 127 -9.14 -9.79 2.66
N ARG A 128 -8.69 -8.55 2.78
CA ARG A 128 -9.28 -7.47 2.01
C ARG A 128 -9.20 -7.75 0.52
N LEU A 129 -8.06 -8.23 0.07
CA LEU A 129 -7.88 -8.54 -1.34
C LEU A 129 -8.77 -9.70 -1.77
N ARG A 130 -8.94 -10.71 -0.93
CA ARG A 130 -9.80 -11.83 -1.25
C ARG A 130 -11.24 -11.42 -1.47
N LEU A 131 -11.71 -10.43 -0.74
CA LEU A 131 -13.08 -9.96 -0.90
C LEU A 131 -13.34 -9.45 -2.31
N VAL A 132 -12.31 -8.98 -2.98
CA VAL A 132 -12.45 -8.49 -4.35
C VAL A 132 -12.01 -9.54 -5.36
N LEU A 133 -10.97 -10.31 -5.05
CA LEU A 133 -10.38 -11.24 -6.00
C LEU A 133 -11.09 -12.59 -6.09
N ASP A 134 -11.81 -12.97 -5.08
CA ASP A 134 -12.58 -14.21 -5.10
C ASP A 134 -14.03 -13.91 -5.60
#